data_5a8b85edf840c7be1b95be0c33e6badd
#
_entry.id   5a8b85edf840c7be1b95be0c33e6badd
#
_cell.length_a   1.000
_cell.length_b   1.000
_cell.length_c   1.000
_cell.angle_alpha   90.00
_cell.angle_beta   90.00
_cell.angle_gamma   90.00
#
_symmetry.space_group_name_H-M   'P 1'
#
loop_
_entity.id
_entity.type
_entity.pdbx_description
1 polymer ?
#
loop_
_entity_poly.entity_id
_entity_poly.type
_entity_poly.pdbx_seq_one_letter_code
_entity_poly.pdbx_strand_id
1 'polypeptide(L)'
;LNHDSAVLIVTIDEKEYLRLGLLLEQVFPDCKIQMTTIVINPKGTARYNDFSRVEEYAFFVFIGGVRLQSFGNDMLTDRDYSKETDVRWRGLARTGRKGLRSNNPGSWYPIFLNRADYSIHSIGDAIGKDENESDVAIPDGTIAIWPSSKNGNQYSWSTIPETLRSIHEKGGFKTGRVNPEKNSYPFYYLSSGSFEKIKKGEIVITGRGPSNELIVEFAEGLKSAAPRSVWNSVTHDAGSHGTSLLQQTLPGGKFPFPKSIYAVRDAIRFFVASKPNALILDFFAGSGTTLNAVNLLNATDGGQRQCILVTNNEVSEEEASGLTAKGLQPGQDEWDKHGICRSVTWPRSKFTIRGERDDGTQLPGEYITGKLVSREKPRTIRQLGFAEGRHLSVPQRKQIAALLPDLAQNKVDDAPWFLDDEITVSVLWDVQHAAAW
;
A
#
# COMPACT_ATOMS: atom_id res chain seq x y z
N LEU A 1 -5.58 -16.69 -12.99
CA LEU A 1 -4.56 -15.69 -12.64
C LEU A 1 -3.59 -15.54 -13.80
N ASN A 2 -3.26 -14.29 -14.14
CA ASN A 2 -2.19 -14.02 -15.10
C ASN A 2 -0.84 -14.41 -14.46
N HIS A 3 -0.11 -15.36 -15.05
CA HIS A 3 1.17 -15.83 -14.52
C HIS A 3 2.27 -14.77 -14.57
N ASP A 4 2.16 -13.79 -15.45
CA ASP A 4 3.18 -12.75 -15.62
C ASP A 4 3.06 -11.63 -14.59
N SER A 5 1.85 -11.32 -14.15
CA SER A 5 1.61 -10.22 -13.20
C SER A 5 0.23 -10.30 -12.56
N ALA A 6 0.14 -10.92 -11.41
CA ALA A 6 -1.08 -10.98 -10.62
C ALA A 6 -0.78 -10.92 -9.11
N VAL A 7 -1.79 -10.62 -8.31
CA VAL A 7 -1.73 -10.78 -6.87
C VAL A 7 -2.95 -11.56 -6.40
N LEU A 8 -2.73 -12.53 -5.51
CA LEU A 8 -3.81 -13.15 -4.76
C LEU A 8 -3.81 -12.51 -3.36
N ILE A 9 -4.97 -12.01 -2.95
CA ILE A 9 -5.18 -11.42 -1.62
C ILE A 9 -6.19 -12.28 -0.88
N VAL A 10 -5.81 -12.79 0.29
CA VAL A 10 -6.69 -13.61 1.13
C VAL A 10 -6.75 -13.00 2.51
N THR A 11 -7.94 -12.62 2.97
CA THR A 11 -8.15 -12.16 4.33
C THR A 11 -8.64 -13.29 5.22
N ILE A 12 -8.19 -13.29 6.46
CA ILE A 12 -8.45 -14.36 7.41
C ILE A 12 -8.39 -13.82 8.84
N ASP A 13 -9.06 -14.50 9.75
CA ASP A 13 -8.99 -14.19 11.18
C ASP A 13 -7.85 -14.94 11.91
N GLU A 14 -7.76 -14.70 13.21
CA GLU A 14 -6.74 -15.29 14.09
C GLU A 14 -6.87 -16.81 14.28
N LYS A 15 -7.95 -17.43 13.88
CA LYS A 15 -8.16 -18.89 14.10
C LYS A 15 -7.44 -19.72 13.05
N GLU A 16 -7.47 -19.26 11.80
CA GLU A 16 -7.04 -20.08 10.67
C GLU A 16 -5.81 -19.49 9.90
N TYR A 17 -5.30 -18.30 10.29
CA TYR A 17 -4.23 -17.67 9.53
C TYR A 17 -2.94 -18.51 9.43
N LEU A 18 -2.61 -19.30 10.46
CA LEU A 18 -1.44 -20.18 10.43
C LEU A 18 -1.58 -21.29 9.40
N ARG A 19 -2.77 -21.93 9.35
CA ARG A 19 -3.06 -23.00 8.38
C ARG A 19 -3.10 -22.45 6.97
N LEU A 20 -3.72 -21.28 6.79
CA LEU A 20 -3.76 -20.60 5.50
C LEU A 20 -2.36 -20.26 5.02
N GLY A 21 -1.49 -19.74 5.89
CA GLY A 21 -0.10 -19.44 5.52
C GLY A 21 0.63 -20.66 4.99
N LEU A 22 0.54 -21.80 5.69
CA LEU A 22 1.15 -23.07 5.25
C LEU A 22 0.56 -23.57 3.92
N LEU A 23 -0.77 -23.48 3.77
CA LEU A 23 -1.44 -23.86 2.53
C LEU A 23 -0.95 -23.01 1.35
N LEU A 24 -0.86 -21.69 1.53
CA LEU A 24 -0.38 -20.80 0.48
C LEU A 24 1.07 -21.08 0.08
N GLU A 25 1.95 -21.40 1.05
CA GLU A 25 3.33 -21.82 0.76
C GLU A 25 3.38 -23.13 -0.05
N GLN A 26 2.48 -24.07 0.21
CA GLN A 26 2.39 -25.32 -0.55
C GLN A 26 1.84 -25.12 -1.96
N VAL A 27 0.83 -24.28 -2.12
CA VAL A 27 0.16 -24.03 -3.42
C VAL A 27 0.99 -23.11 -4.31
N PHE A 28 1.75 -22.18 -3.72
CA PHE A 28 2.54 -21.17 -4.43
C PHE A 28 4.01 -21.18 -3.98
N PRO A 29 4.74 -22.31 -4.14
CA PRO A 29 6.09 -22.48 -3.59
C PRO A 29 7.11 -21.48 -4.15
N ASP A 30 6.92 -21.02 -5.38
CA ASP A 30 7.85 -20.11 -6.06
C ASP A 30 7.42 -18.63 -5.95
N CYS A 31 6.35 -18.35 -5.24
CA CYS A 31 5.84 -17.01 -5.09
C CYS A 31 6.29 -16.36 -3.77
N LYS A 32 6.51 -15.05 -3.81
CA LYS A 32 6.67 -14.29 -2.57
C LYS A 32 5.32 -14.17 -1.88
N ILE A 33 5.24 -14.61 -0.63
CA ILE A 33 4.07 -14.48 0.22
C ILE A 33 4.38 -13.49 1.35
N GLN A 34 3.48 -12.59 1.61
CA GLN A 34 3.60 -11.62 2.70
C GLN A 34 2.28 -11.48 3.45
N MET A 35 2.32 -11.59 4.76
CA MET A 35 1.18 -11.32 5.63
C MET A 35 1.23 -9.88 6.14
N THR A 36 0.06 -9.26 6.25
CA THR A 36 -0.16 -7.98 6.93
C THR A 36 -1.20 -8.14 8.02
N THR A 37 -1.05 -7.36 9.08
CA THR A 37 -2.04 -7.23 10.16
C THR A 37 -2.83 -5.95 9.93
N ILE A 38 -4.15 -6.03 9.93
CA ILE A 38 -5.06 -4.88 9.70
C ILE A 38 -5.86 -4.64 10.97
N VAL A 39 -5.72 -3.48 11.58
CA VAL A 39 -6.55 -3.08 12.72
C VAL A 39 -7.93 -2.71 12.17
N ILE A 40 -8.91 -3.57 12.46
CA ILE A 40 -10.29 -3.43 11.96
C ILE A 40 -11.27 -2.97 13.05
N ASN A 41 -10.87 -3.05 14.31
CA ASN A 41 -11.67 -2.61 15.45
C ASN A 41 -10.74 -2.08 16.56
N PRO A 42 -10.33 -0.81 16.51
CA PRO A 42 -9.38 -0.26 17.48
C PRO A 42 -9.93 -0.20 18.92
N LYS A 43 -11.24 -0.36 19.10
CA LYS A 43 -11.86 -0.45 20.44
C LYS A 43 -11.68 -1.83 21.07
N GLY A 44 -11.36 -2.83 20.25
CA GLY A 44 -11.25 -4.22 20.63
C GLY A 44 -12.60 -4.91 20.89
N THR A 45 -12.63 -6.21 20.67
CA THR A 45 -13.73 -7.08 21.12
C THR A 45 -13.27 -7.74 22.40
N ALA A 46 -13.94 -7.42 23.51
CA ALA A 46 -13.61 -7.96 24.81
C ALA A 46 -13.79 -9.48 24.83
N ARG A 47 -12.81 -10.18 25.41
CA ARG A 47 -12.84 -11.63 25.66
C ARG A 47 -12.55 -11.89 27.12
N TYR A 48 -13.21 -12.90 27.67
CA TYR A 48 -12.98 -13.26 29.08
C TYR A 48 -11.60 -13.89 29.21
N ASN A 49 -10.74 -13.29 30.06
CA ASN A 49 -9.35 -13.69 30.33
C ASN A 49 -8.37 -13.70 29.14
N ASP A 50 -8.75 -13.17 27.98
CA ASP A 50 -7.91 -13.09 26.78
C ASP A 50 -7.63 -11.63 26.39
N PHE A 51 -6.62 -11.44 25.52
CA PHE A 51 -6.43 -10.15 24.87
C PHE A 51 -7.62 -9.79 24.00
N SER A 52 -8.06 -8.52 24.06
CA SER A 52 -9.11 -8.02 23.18
C SER A 52 -8.66 -8.07 21.72
N ARG A 53 -9.46 -8.66 20.87
CA ARG A 53 -9.19 -8.72 19.44
C ARG A 53 -9.42 -7.36 18.79
N VAL A 54 -8.44 -6.90 17.99
CA VAL A 54 -8.49 -5.62 17.28
C VAL A 54 -8.23 -5.79 15.77
N GLU A 55 -7.73 -6.97 15.35
CA GLU A 55 -7.14 -7.16 14.04
C GLU A 55 -7.75 -8.32 13.24
N GLU A 56 -7.46 -8.27 11.94
CA GLU A 56 -7.52 -9.36 10.98
C GLU A 56 -6.23 -9.40 10.17
N TYR A 57 -6.01 -10.49 9.45
CA TYR A 57 -4.81 -10.70 8.63
C TYR A 57 -5.16 -10.70 7.15
N ALA A 58 -4.24 -10.22 6.34
CA ALA A 58 -4.31 -10.35 4.88
C ALA A 58 -3.00 -10.94 4.37
N PHE A 59 -3.09 -12.03 3.61
CA PHE A 59 -1.98 -12.62 2.88
C PHE A 59 -1.98 -12.07 1.45
N PHE A 60 -0.81 -11.70 1.00
CA PHE A 60 -0.54 -11.24 -0.37
C PHE A 60 0.42 -12.22 -1.02
N VAL A 61 -0.03 -12.93 -2.04
CA VAL A 61 0.79 -13.80 -2.88
C VAL A 61 1.14 -13.04 -4.15
N PHE A 62 2.43 -12.77 -4.33
CA PHE A 62 2.94 -12.01 -5.47
C PHE A 62 3.29 -12.97 -6.61
N ILE A 63 2.53 -12.91 -7.70
CA ILE A 63 2.67 -13.80 -8.84
C ILE A 63 3.37 -13.07 -9.98
N GLY A 64 4.40 -13.69 -10.55
CA GLY A 64 5.19 -13.11 -11.64
C GLY A 64 5.90 -11.82 -11.25
N GLY A 65 5.88 -10.83 -12.14
CA GLY A 65 6.57 -9.55 -11.98
C GLY A 65 5.81 -8.47 -11.20
N VAL A 66 4.70 -8.81 -10.52
CA VAL A 66 3.90 -7.84 -9.78
C VAL A 66 4.70 -7.12 -8.70
N ARG A 67 4.51 -5.81 -8.56
CA ARG A 67 5.20 -4.99 -7.57
C ARG A 67 4.21 -4.16 -6.78
N LEU A 68 4.49 -4.05 -5.48
CA LEU A 68 3.78 -3.18 -4.56
C LEU A 68 4.11 -1.71 -4.88
N GLN A 69 3.10 -0.86 -4.94
CA GLN A 69 3.24 0.58 -5.14
C GLN A 69 3.31 1.32 -3.79
N SER A 70 3.98 2.46 -3.79
CA SER A 70 4.08 3.34 -2.62
C SER A 70 3.13 4.53 -2.77
N PHE A 71 2.62 5.01 -1.64
CA PHE A 71 1.70 6.14 -1.58
C PHE A 71 2.12 7.15 -0.50
N GLY A 72 1.37 8.24 -0.34
CA GLY A 72 1.65 9.29 0.63
C GLY A 72 1.57 8.87 2.09
N ASN A 73 1.07 7.66 2.41
CA ASN A 73 1.03 7.13 3.77
C ASN A 73 1.70 5.76 3.88
N ASP A 74 2.16 5.39 5.07
CA ASP A 74 2.81 4.12 5.35
C ASP A 74 1.88 3.06 5.97
N MET A 75 0.59 3.34 6.06
CA MET A 75 -0.48 2.52 6.63
C MET A 75 -0.40 2.27 8.13
N LEU A 76 0.70 2.62 8.80
CA LEU A 76 0.90 2.41 10.24
C LEU A 76 0.73 3.70 11.05
N THR A 77 1.15 4.82 10.46
CA THR A 77 1.14 6.11 11.15
C THR A 77 0.24 7.10 10.42
N ASP A 78 -0.22 8.13 11.14
CA ASP A 78 -1.01 9.22 10.54
C ASP A 78 -0.14 10.20 9.72
N ARG A 79 1.13 9.85 9.45
CA ARG A 79 2.07 10.67 8.69
C ARG A 79 1.68 10.71 7.22
N ASP A 80 1.49 11.91 6.72
CA ASP A 80 1.26 12.16 5.29
C ASP A 80 2.57 12.59 4.63
N TYR A 81 3.25 11.62 4.03
CA TYR A 81 4.54 11.85 3.33
C TYR A 81 4.39 12.75 2.11
N SER A 82 3.21 12.82 1.51
CA SER A 82 2.99 13.66 0.33
C SER A 82 3.13 15.17 0.62
N LYS A 83 2.96 15.55 1.88
CA LYS A 83 3.16 16.94 2.35
C LYS A 83 4.61 17.29 2.68
N GLU A 84 5.50 16.32 2.60
CA GLU A 84 6.90 16.51 2.93
C GLU A 84 7.73 16.69 1.66
N THR A 85 8.69 17.59 1.72
CA THR A 85 9.59 17.86 0.59
C THR A 85 11.02 17.36 0.83
N ASP A 86 11.37 17.00 2.05
CA ASP A 86 12.73 16.59 2.39
C ASP A 86 13.14 15.31 1.67
N VAL A 87 14.34 15.35 1.09
CA VAL A 87 14.98 14.20 0.45
C VAL A 87 15.99 13.57 1.39
N ARG A 88 15.88 12.26 1.59
CA ARG A 88 16.79 11.54 2.48
C ARG A 88 18.16 11.35 1.84
N TRP A 89 19.15 11.97 2.43
CA TRP A 89 20.55 11.66 2.19
C TRP A 89 20.97 10.44 3.01
N ARG A 90 21.66 9.50 2.40
CA ARG A 90 22.12 8.27 3.07
C ARG A 90 23.50 8.51 3.69
N GLY A 91 23.70 8.04 4.92
CA GLY A 91 25.03 7.97 5.51
C GLY A 91 25.93 7.04 4.71
N LEU A 92 27.18 7.48 4.47
CA LEU A 92 28.14 6.72 3.67
C LEU A 92 28.79 5.59 4.49
N ALA A 93 29.06 5.79 5.78
CA ALA A 93 29.70 4.79 6.64
C ALA A 93 28.75 3.62 6.93
N ARG A 94 29.24 2.40 6.74
CA ARG A 94 28.56 1.19 7.21
C ARG A 94 28.87 0.95 8.67
N THR A 95 27.98 0.25 9.35
CA THR A 95 28.12 -0.16 10.76
C THR A 95 27.75 -1.61 10.95
N GLY A 96 28.13 -2.18 12.10
CA GLY A 96 27.84 -3.56 12.44
C GLY A 96 28.68 -4.60 11.64
N ARG A 97 28.45 -5.88 11.92
CA ARG A 97 29.27 -6.99 11.34
C ARG A 97 29.34 -6.97 9.81
N LYS A 98 28.23 -6.69 9.14
CA LYS A 98 28.18 -6.64 7.67
C LYS A 98 28.98 -5.48 7.06
N GLY A 99 29.27 -4.45 7.87
CA GLY A 99 30.02 -3.28 7.45
C GLY A 99 31.54 -3.40 7.62
N LEU A 100 32.06 -4.47 8.18
CA LEU A 100 33.51 -4.64 8.41
C LEU A 100 34.28 -4.65 7.09
N ARG A 101 35.53 -4.09 7.11
CA ARG A 101 36.47 -4.10 5.98
C ARG A 101 36.67 -5.49 5.41
N SER A 102 36.79 -6.52 6.29
CA SER A 102 36.96 -7.92 5.87
C SER A 102 35.88 -8.44 4.94
N ASN A 103 34.66 -7.92 5.05
CA ASN A 103 33.51 -8.31 4.23
C ASN A 103 33.36 -7.45 2.95
N ASN A 104 34.00 -6.27 2.92
CA ASN A 104 33.84 -5.29 1.84
C ASN A 104 35.19 -4.62 1.53
N PRO A 105 36.22 -5.35 1.09
CA PRO A 105 37.56 -4.80 0.94
C PRO A 105 37.65 -3.69 -0.11
N GLY A 106 36.90 -3.77 -1.21
CA GLY A 106 36.83 -2.72 -2.24
C GLY A 106 36.13 -1.44 -1.81
N SER A 107 35.63 -1.37 -0.58
CA SER A 107 34.99 -0.16 -0.02
C SER A 107 35.78 0.40 1.18
N TRP A 108 37.06 0.08 1.26
CA TRP A 108 38.02 0.64 2.22
C TRP A 108 39.01 1.56 1.49
N TYR A 109 38.75 2.85 1.54
CA TYR A 109 39.50 3.90 0.87
C TYR A 109 39.42 5.22 1.64
N PRO A 110 40.40 6.14 1.48
CA PRO A 110 40.34 7.44 2.12
C PRO A 110 39.46 8.42 1.35
N ILE A 111 38.85 9.33 2.08
CA ILE A 111 38.28 10.58 1.56
C ILE A 111 39.15 11.70 2.05
N PHE A 112 39.71 12.48 1.13
CA PHE A 112 40.59 13.58 1.47
C PHE A 112 39.78 14.87 1.64
N LEU A 113 39.92 15.52 2.78
CA LEU A 113 39.32 16.81 3.08
C LEU A 113 40.36 17.90 3.17
N ASN A 114 40.06 19.09 2.69
CA ASN A 114 40.88 20.28 2.89
C ASN A 114 40.99 20.63 4.36
N ARG A 115 42.17 20.88 4.91
CA ARG A 115 42.35 21.22 6.34
C ARG A 115 41.74 22.56 6.70
N ALA A 116 41.61 23.48 5.74
CA ALA A 116 41.14 24.82 5.99
C ALA A 116 39.65 24.92 6.31
N ASP A 117 38.82 24.13 5.62
CA ASP A 117 37.36 24.24 5.69
C ASP A 117 36.63 22.89 5.74
N TYR A 118 37.39 21.79 5.73
CA TYR A 118 36.86 20.41 5.67
C TYR A 118 35.96 20.13 4.45
N SER A 119 36.10 20.90 3.37
CA SER A 119 35.47 20.57 2.10
C SER A 119 36.12 19.31 1.47
N ILE A 120 35.36 18.61 0.62
CA ILE A 120 35.86 17.42 -0.07
C ILE A 120 36.92 17.86 -1.10
N HIS A 121 38.15 17.38 -0.93
CA HIS A 121 39.22 17.58 -1.89
C HIS A 121 39.16 16.48 -2.97
N SER A 122 39.24 15.21 -2.56
CA SER A 122 39.24 14.09 -3.52
C SER A 122 38.86 12.77 -2.80
N ILE A 123 38.58 11.75 -3.61
CA ILE A 123 38.24 10.40 -3.16
C ILE A 123 39.40 9.50 -3.63
N GLY A 124 40.09 8.87 -2.67
CA GLY A 124 41.19 7.96 -2.94
C GLY A 124 40.74 6.64 -3.53
N ASP A 125 41.71 5.79 -3.88
CA ASP A 125 41.45 4.44 -4.35
C ASP A 125 41.35 3.45 -3.19
N ALA A 126 40.64 2.34 -3.41
CA ALA A 126 40.59 1.26 -2.42
C ALA A 126 41.94 0.59 -2.27
N ILE A 127 42.35 0.35 -1.04
CA ILE A 127 43.58 -0.39 -0.75
C ILE A 127 43.29 -1.87 -0.40
N GLY A 128 44.20 -2.74 -0.74
CA GLY A 128 44.15 -4.17 -0.48
C GLY A 128 44.11 -4.51 1.01
N LYS A 129 43.83 -5.78 1.33
CA LYS A 129 43.78 -6.22 2.74
C LYS A 129 45.13 -6.12 3.45
N ASP A 130 46.20 -6.31 2.70
CA ASP A 130 47.58 -6.36 3.19
C ASP A 130 48.29 -4.97 3.12
N GLU A 131 47.59 -3.95 2.61
CA GLU A 131 48.08 -2.60 2.54
C GLU A 131 47.63 -1.78 3.76
N ASN A 132 48.50 -0.88 4.18
CA ASN A 132 48.25 -0.03 5.37
C ASN A 132 47.81 1.38 4.97
N GLU A 133 47.04 2.02 5.82
CA GLU A 133 46.60 3.43 5.65
C GLU A 133 47.81 4.39 5.57
N SER A 134 48.92 4.03 6.26
CA SER A 134 50.18 4.78 6.29
C SER A 134 50.88 4.87 4.95
N ASP A 135 50.63 3.89 4.06
CA ASP A 135 51.30 3.79 2.75
C ASP A 135 50.61 4.64 1.68
N VAL A 136 49.44 5.21 2.02
CA VAL A 136 48.69 6.05 1.12
C VAL A 136 49.19 7.49 1.16
N ALA A 137 49.60 8.02 0.04
CA ALA A 137 50.04 9.44 -0.09
C ALA A 137 48.85 10.38 0.18
N ILE A 138 49.01 11.27 1.13
CA ILE A 138 48.03 12.30 1.46
C ILE A 138 48.36 13.57 0.69
N PRO A 139 47.43 14.09 -0.12
CA PRO A 139 47.65 15.36 -0.85
C PRO A 139 47.95 16.53 0.11
N ASP A 140 48.82 17.42 -0.33
CA ASP A 140 49.23 18.57 0.48
C ASP A 140 48.02 19.39 0.94
N GLY A 141 48.03 19.86 2.17
CA GLY A 141 46.94 20.64 2.74
C GLY A 141 45.66 19.87 3.08
N THR A 142 45.70 18.53 2.97
CA THR A 142 44.51 17.70 3.26
C THR A 142 44.69 16.83 4.48
N ILE A 143 43.58 16.20 4.88
CA ILE A 143 43.53 15.09 5.85
C ILE A 143 42.81 13.88 5.20
N ALA A 144 43.28 12.68 5.49
CA ALA A 144 42.65 11.44 5.04
C ALA A 144 41.64 10.93 6.08
N ILE A 145 40.40 10.73 5.67
CA ILE A 145 39.35 10.19 6.52
C ILE A 145 39.00 8.79 6.06
N TRP A 146 39.20 7.82 6.96
CA TRP A 146 38.91 6.41 6.74
C TRP A 146 37.61 5.99 7.44
N PRO A 147 36.93 4.92 7.00
CA PRO A 147 35.70 4.44 7.62
C PRO A 147 35.98 3.64 8.92
N SER A 148 36.76 4.20 9.82
CA SER A 148 37.12 3.62 11.09
C SER A 148 36.20 4.11 12.21
N SER A 149 35.87 3.24 13.16
CA SER A 149 35.19 3.65 14.38
C SER A 149 36.18 4.26 15.39
N LYS A 150 35.64 4.98 16.37
CA LYS A 150 36.41 5.52 17.50
C LYS A 150 37.18 4.45 18.28
N ASN A 151 36.71 3.21 18.26
CA ASN A 151 37.29 2.06 18.96
C ASN A 151 38.28 1.29 18.07
N GLY A 152 38.72 1.85 16.94
CA GLY A 152 39.67 1.22 16.03
C GLY A 152 39.11 0.12 15.12
N ASN A 153 37.82 -0.16 15.16
CA ASN A 153 37.23 -1.13 14.24
C ASN A 153 37.21 -0.55 12.82
N GLN A 154 37.73 -1.33 11.87
CA GLN A 154 37.76 -0.98 10.46
C GLN A 154 36.43 -1.39 9.81
N TYR A 155 35.62 -0.41 9.43
CA TYR A 155 34.40 -0.60 8.67
C TYR A 155 34.65 -0.34 7.19
N SER A 156 33.62 -0.23 6.38
CA SER A 156 33.67 0.11 4.97
C SER A 156 32.70 1.24 4.64
N TRP A 157 32.95 1.93 3.55
CA TRP A 157 31.95 2.81 2.98
C TRP A 157 30.83 2.00 2.31
N SER A 158 29.70 2.63 2.04
CA SER A 158 28.53 1.99 1.41
C SER A 158 28.69 1.77 -0.08
N THR A 159 29.69 2.41 -0.70
CA THR A 159 29.99 2.37 -2.12
C THR A 159 31.48 2.13 -2.37
N ILE A 160 31.85 1.70 -3.57
CA ILE A 160 33.23 1.70 -4.06
C ILE A 160 33.65 3.08 -4.53
N PRO A 161 34.96 3.38 -4.64
CA PRO A 161 35.46 4.73 -5.00
C PRO A 161 34.90 5.28 -6.30
N GLU A 162 34.86 4.48 -7.35
CA GLU A 162 34.38 4.90 -8.68
C GLU A 162 32.92 5.34 -8.64
N THR A 163 32.10 4.60 -7.89
CA THR A 163 30.67 4.97 -7.70
C THR A 163 30.56 6.28 -6.93
N LEU A 164 31.37 6.46 -5.87
CA LEU A 164 31.32 7.69 -5.08
C LEU A 164 31.80 8.91 -5.86
N ARG A 165 32.85 8.76 -6.69
CA ARG A 165 33.33 9.82 -7.59
C ARG A 165 32.23 10.25 -8.55
N SER A 166 31.57 9.29 -9.20
CA SER A 166 30.46 9.60 -10.10
C SER A 166 29.29 10.28 -9.39
N ILE A 167 29.00 9.90 -8.15
CA ILE A 167 27.99 10.58 -7.33
C ILE A 167 28.45 12.01 -6.98
N HIS A 168 29.72 12.19 -6.65
CA HIS A 168 30.29 13.49 -6.31
C HIS A 168 30.27 14.47 -7.50
N GLU A 169 30.68 14.01 -8.67
CA GLU A 169 30.61 14.79 -9.92
C GLU A 169 29.22 15.30 -10.23
N LYS A 170 28.20 14.52 -9.91
CA LYS A 170 26.79 14.90 -10.05
C LYS A 170 26.28 15.81 -8.92
N GLY A 171 27.12 16.13 -7.92
CA GLY A 171 26.73 16.90 -6.75
C GLY A 171 25.93 16.10 -5.71
N GLY A 172 25.92 14.79 -5.79
CA GLY A 172 25.19 13.91 -4.88
C GLY A 172 25.95 13.44 -3.66
N PHE A 173 27.07 14.08 -3.30
CA PHE A 173 27.89 13.73 -2.17
C PHE A 173 28.25 14.98 -1.36
N LYS A 174 28.20 14.91 -0.03
CA LYS A 174 28.49 16.02 0.87
C LYS A 174 29.03 15.57 2.22
N THR A 175 29.73 16.48 2.89
CA THR A 175 30.04 16.37 4.31
C THR A 175 28.83 16.82 5.14
N GLY A 176 28.64 16.20 6.30
CA GLY A 176 27.74 16.71 7.33
C GLY A 176 28.45 17.68 8.29
N ARG A 177 27.87 17.86 9.48
CA ARG A 177 28.51 18.73 10.48
C ARG A 177 29.79 18.06 11.00
N VAL A 178 30.93 18.59 10.56
CA VAL A 178 32.27 18.13 11.00
C VAL A 178 32.54 18.59 12.44
N ASN A 179 33.11 17.70 13.24
CA ASN A 179 33.62 18.01 14.58
C ASN A 179 35.01 17.39 14.78
N PRO A 180 36.08 18.16 14.50
CA PRO A 180 37.45 17.67 14.59
C PRO A 180 37.86 17.23 15.99
N GLU A 181 37.40 17.92 17.03
CA GLU A 181 37.71 17.61 18.45
C GLU A 181 37.21 16.21 18.83
N LYS A 182 36.08 15.78 18.21
CA LYS A 182 35.49 14.46 18.42
C LYS A 182 35.89 13.47 17.35
N ASN A 183 36.82 13.80 16.45
CA ASN A 183 37.19 13.02 15.27
C ASN A 183 35.96 12.49 14.51
N SER A 184 35.02 13.42 14.18
CA SER A 184 33.74 13.10 13.57
C SER A 184 33.59 13.80 12.22
N TYR A 185 33.64 13.03 11.15
CA TYR A 185 33.55 13.48 9.75
C TYR A 185 32.42 12.72 9.04
N PRO A 186 31.15 13.05 9.26
CA PRO A 186 30.05 12.34 8.63
C PRO A 186 29.93 12.69 7.16
N PHE A 187 29.71 11.68 6.33
CA PHE A 187 29.48 11.81 4.90
C PHE A 187 28.10 11.31 4.52
N TYR A 188 27.47 11.99 3.56
CA TYR A 188 26.16 11.64 3.06
C TYR A 188 26.14 11.65 1.54
N TYR A 189 25.33 10.76 0.95
CA TYR A 189 25.18 10.66 -0.48
C TYR A 189 23.74 10.44 -0.92
N LEU A 190 23.42 10.83 -2.16
CA LEU A 190 22.17 10.50 -2.84
C LEU A 190 22.28 9.12 -3.48
N SER A 191 21.28 8.29 -3.29
CA SER A 191 21.25 6.96 -3.89
C SER A 191 20.94 7.02 -5.38
N SER A 192 21.23 5.94 -6.13
CA SER A 192 20.82 5.79 -7.53
C SER A 192 19.31 6.01 -7.72
N GLY A 193 18.50 5.50 -6.81
CA GLY A 193 17.06 5.74 -6.82
C GLY A 193 16.68 7.22 -6.66
N SER A 194 17.47 8.01 -5.92
CA SER A 194 17.25 9.46 -5.84
C SER A 194 17.56 10.17 -7.17
N PHE A 195 18.63 9.76 -7.86
CA PHE A 195 18.95 10.28 -9.19
C PHE A 195 17.91 9.91 -10.25
N GLU A 196 17.35 8.68 -10.19
CA GLU A 196 16.25 8.30 -11.07
C GLU A 196 14.99 9.15 -10.81
N LYS A 197 14.71 9.46 -9.55
CA LYS A 197 13.61 10.36 -9.18
C LYS A 197 13.84 11.81 -9.65
N ILE A 198 15.09 12.29 -9.61
CA ILE A 198 15.46 13.59 -10.20
C ILE A 198 15.20 13.57 -11.71
N LYS A 199 15.64 12.52 -12.40
CA LYS A 199 15.43 12.36 -13.85
C LYS A 199 13.94 12.33 -14.23
N LYS A 200 13.09 11.76 -13.37
CA LYS A 200 11.62 11.72 -13.56
C LYS A 200 10.90 13.00 -13.13
N GLY A 201 11.59 13.96 -12.53
CA GLY A 201 10.97 15.17 -11.99
C GLY A 201 10.22 14.98 -10.67
N GLU A 202 10.33 13.78 -10.04
CA GLU A 202 9.76 13.53 -8.71
C GLU A 202 10.55 14.26 -7.61
N ILE A 203 11.84 14.46 -7.82
CA ILE A 203 12.73 15.28 -7.00
C ILE A 203 13.24 16.43 -7.87
N VAL A 204 13.11 17.65 -7.37
CA VAL A 204 13.57 18.86 -8.05
C VAL A 204 14.86 19.36 -7.41
N ILE A 205 15.75 19.91 -8.23
CA ILE A 205 16.96 20.57 -7.78
C ILE A 205 16.60 22.04 -7.57
N THR A 206 16.65 22.50 -6.31
CA THR A 206 16.34 23.90 -5.95
C THR A 206 17.57 24.79 -5.86
N GLY A 207 18.78 24.19 -5.89
CA GLY A 207 20.03 24.94 -5.84
C GLY A 207 21.23 24.03 -5.67
N ARG A 208 22.38 24.68 -5.36
CA ARG A 208 23.62 24.01 -4.96
C ARG A 208 24.19 24.67 -3.71
N GLY A 209 24.76 23.85 -2.83
CA GLY A 209 25.45 24.31 -1.65
C GLY A 209 26.90 24.70 -1.89
N PRO A 210 27.61 25.18 -0.85
CA PRO A 210 28.96 25.71 -0.95
C PRO A 210 30.01 24.76 -1.53
N SER A 211 29.83 23.44 -1.32
CA SER A 211 30.72 22.40 -1.86
C SER A 211 30.19 21.78 -3.17
N ASN A 212 29.36 22.53 -3.90
CA ASN A 212 28.70 22.12 -5.14
C ASN A 212 27.70 20.95 -4.97
N GLU A 213 27.34 20.59 -3.74
CA GLU A 213 26.32 19.60 -3.46
C GLU A 213 24.94 20.09 -3.88
N LEU A 214 24.11 19.17 -4.37
CA LEU A 214 22.73 19.46 -4.76
C LEU A 214 21.88 19.84 -3.53
N ILE A 215 21.07 20.87 -3.65
CA ILE A 215 19.94 21.13 -2.77
C ILE A 215 18.71 20.57 -3.49
N VAL A 216 18.07 19.59 -2.88
CA VAL A 216 17.01 18.81 -3.54
C VAL A 216 15.80 18.68 -2.63
N GLU A 217 14.63 18.74 -3.24
CA GLU A 217 13.35 18.58 -2.58
C GLU A 217 12.43 17.68 -3.41
N PHE A 218 11.53 16.93 -2.78
CA PHE A 218 10.44 16.30 -3.51
C PHE A 218 9.53 17.39 -4.08
N ALA A 219 9.10 17.22 -5.32
CA ALA A 219 7.99 18.00 -5.85
C ALA A 219 6.72 17.74 -5.02
N GLU A 220 5.90 18.78 -4.88
CA GLU A 220 4.70 18.72 -4.04
C GLU A 220 3.81 17.53 -4.38
N GLY A 221 3.39 16.80 -3.37
CA GLY A 221 2.53 15.62 -3.53
C GLY A 221 3.23 14.33 -3.97
N LEU A 222 4.51 14.37 -4.38
CA LEU A 222 5.19 13.21 -4.99
C LEU A 222 6.02 12.36 -4.01
N LYS A 223 6.22 12.82 -2.77
CA LYS A 223 6.90 11.97 -1.79
C LYS A 223 5.98 10.85 -1.35
N SER A 224 6.47 9.62 -1.45
CA SER A 224 5.74 8.41 -1.10
C SER A 224 6.52 7.54 -0.12
N ALA A 225 5.80 6.71 0.64
CA ALA A 225 6.34 5.70 1.54
C ALA A 225 5.86 4.31 1.15
N ALA A 226 6.71 3.31 1.34
CA ALA A 226 6.27 1.92 1.23
C ALA A 226 5.31 1.60 2.38
N PRO A 227 4.16 0.94 2.11
CA PRO A 227 3.26 0.52 3.16
C PRO A 227 3.95 -0.49 4.08
N ARG A 228 3.63 -0.42 5.36
CA ARG A 228 4.15 -1.33 6.37
C ARG A 228 3.27 -2.56 6.50
N SER A 229 3.75 -3.58 7.19
CA SER A 229 3.02 -4.84 7.40
C SER A 229 1.97 -4.77 8.51
N VAL A 230 1.85 -3.64 9.20
CA VAL A 230 0.76 -3.38 10.15
C VAL A 230 0.02 -2.14 9.67
N TRP A 231 -1.28 -2.28 9.49
CA TRP A 231 -2.17 -1.21 9.03
C TRP A 231 -3.05 -0.75 10.19
N ASN A 232 -2.92 0.50 10.53
CA ASN A 232 -3.65 1.13 11.64
C ASN A 232 -4.30 2.44 11.18
N SER A 233 -5.18 2.35 10.20
CA SER A 233 -5.94 3.48 9.72
C SER A 233 -7.33 3.50 10.35
N VAL A 234 -7.78 4.67 10.79
CA VAL A 234 -9.14 4.86 11.33
C VAL A 234 -10.22 4.45 10.33
N THR A 235 -9.94 4.60 9.03
CA THR A 235 -10.86 4.20 7.96
C THR A 235 -11.00 2.69 7.80
N HIS A 236 -10.12 1.91 8.41
CA HIS A 236 -10.21 0.43 8.36
C HIS A 236 -11.18 -0.15 9.39
N ASP A 237 -11.78 0.67 10.25
CA ASP A 237 -12.79 0.23 11.21
C ASP A 237 -13.97 -0.44 10.50
N ALA A 238 -14.15 -1.75 10.72
CA ALA A 238 -15.17 -2.55 10.05
C ALA A 238 -16.58 -2.26 10.58
N GLY A 239 -16.71 -1.78 11.82
CA GLY A 239 -17.99 -1.35 12.37
C GLY A 239 -18.52 -0.13 11.64
N SER A 240 -17.69 0.89 11.49
CA SER A 240 -18.07 2.16 10.86
C SER A 240 -18.15 2.05 9.33
N HIS A 241 -17.15 1.42 8.70
CA HIS A 241 -16.97 1.43 7.24
C HIS A 241 -17.28 0.09 6.56
N GLY A 242 -17.74 -0.88 7.33
CA GLY A 242 -18.30 -2.15 6.87
C GLY A 242 -19.77 -2.23 7.25
N THR A 243 -20.07 -2.50 8.53
CA THR A 243 -21.45 -2.75 9.01
C THR A 243 -22.37 -1.53 8.84
N SER A 244 -21.96 -0.34 9.32
CA SER A 244 -22.78 0.86 9.19
C SER A 244 -23.01 1.23 7.73
N LEU A 245 -22.00 1.08 6.88
CA LEU A 245 -22.11 1.33 5.45
C LEU A 245 -23.05 0.35 4.76
N LEU A 246 -22.98 -0.94 5.10
CA LEU A 246 -23.90 -1.95 4.58
C LEU A 246 -25.35 -1.57 4.94
N GLN A 247 -25.62 -1.20 6.20
CA GLN A 247 -26.96 -0.80 6.64
C GLN A 247 -27.45 0.49 5.97
N GLN A 248 -26.54 1.39 5.65
CA GLN A 248 -26.90 2.62 4.89
C GLN A 248 -27.26 2.30 3.44
N THR A 249 -26.58 1.35 2.81
CA THR A 249 -26.85 0.95 1.42
C THR A 249 -28.06 0.02 1.35
N LEU A 250 -28.10 -0.97 2.21
CA LEU A 250 -29.13 -2.03 2.29
C LEU A 250 -29.70 -2.11 3.72
N PRO A 251 -30.69 -1.28 4.08
CA PRO A 251 -31.34 -1.35 5.39
C PRO A 251 -31.93 -2.72 5.66
N GLY A 252 -31.61 -3.31 6.81
CA GLY A 252 -32.05 -4.64 7.18
C GLY A 252 -31.26 -5.79 6.54
N GLY A 253 -30.27 -5.49 5.69
CA GLY A 253 -29.36 -6.50 5.14
C GLY A 253 -28.58 -7.19 6.26
N LYS A 254 -28.67 -8.53 6.32
CA LYS A 254 -28.04 -9.35 7.36
C LYS A 254 -26.76 -9.96 6.81
N PHE A 255 -25.62 -9.40 7.19
CA PHE A 255 -24.31 -10.00 6.96
C PHE A 255 -23.44 -9.70 8.18
N PRO A 256 -22.88 -10.72 8.85
CA PRO A 256 -22.32 -10.56 10.20
C PRO A 256 -21.01 -9.76 10.23
N PHE A 257 -20.15 -9.86 9.18
CA PHE A 257 -18.80 -9.32 9.20
C PHE A 257 -18.40 -8.62 7.90
N PRO A 258 -19.13 -7.57 7.48
CA PRO A 258 -18.74 -6.84 6.27
C PRO A 258 -17.41 -6.13 6.50
N LYS A 259 -16.49 -6.28 5.55
CA LYS A 259 -15.18 -5.63 5.62
C LYS A 259 -15.31 -4.12 5.41
N SER A 260 -14.36 -3.35 5.97
CA SER A 260 -14.26 -1.93 5.64
C SER A 260 -13.96 -1.76 4.16
N ILE A 261 -14.74 -0.93 3.48
CA ILE A 261 -14.53 -0.57 2.07
C ILE A 261 -13.13 0.03 1.84
N TYR A 262 -12.62 0.79 2.82
CA TYR A 262 -11.31 1.44 2.71
C TYR A 262 -10.17 0.46 2.91
N ALA A 263 -10.31 -0.54 3.78
CA ALA A 263 -9.33 -1.60 3.92
C ALA A 263 -9.21 -2.43 2.62
N VAL A 264 -10.36 -2.76 2.01
CA VAL A 264 -10.42 -3.46 0.72
C VAL A 264 -9.82 -2.61 -0.40
N ARG A 265 -10.22 -1.34 -0.49
CA ARG A 265 -9.67 -0.39 -1.46
C ARG A 265 -8.15 -0.30 -1.35
N ASP A 266 -7.62 -0.15 -0.14
CA ASP A 266 -6.20 0.02 0.07
C ASP A 266 -5.41 -1.25 -0.26
N ALA A 267 -5.95 -2.44 0.07
CA ALA A 267 -5.36 -3.71 -0.32
C ALA A 267 -5.23 -3.85 -1.85
N ILE A 268 -6.27 -3.48 -2.61
CA ILE A 268 -6.30 -3.55 -4.07
C ILE A 268 -5.42 -2.45 -4.68
N ARG A 269 -5.50 -1.23 -4.20
CA ARG A 269 -4.84 -0.04 -4.73
C ARG A 269 -3.34 -0.19 -4.85
N PHE A 270 -2.69 -0.90 -3.91
CA PHE A 270 -1.24 -1.13 -3.94
C PHE A 270 -0.76 -1.85 -5.20
N PHE A 271 -1.63 -2.49 -5.94
CA PHE A 271 -1.29 -3.28 -7.12
C PHE A 271 -1.89 -2.73 -8.41
N VAL A 272 -2.99 -1.99 -8.32
CA VAL A 272 -3.73 -1.54 -9.52
C VAL A 272 -3.79 -0.03 -9.71
N ALA A 273 -3.17 0.79 -8.84
CA ALA A 273 -3.23 2.25 -9.00
C ALA A 273 -2.65 2.73 -10.34
N SER A 274 -1.58 2.09 -10.84
CA SER A 274 -1.02 2.37 -12.18
C SER A 274 -1.70 1.60 -13.32
N LYS A 275 -2.80 0.89 -13.05
CA LYS A 275 -3.49 0.02 -13.99
C LYS A 275 -4.98 0.36 -14.02
N PRO A 276 -5.34 1.37 -14.81
CA PRO A 276 -6.70 1.92 -14.79
C PRO A 276 -7.77 0.94 -15.31
N ASN A 277 -7.39 -0.10 -16.05
CA ASN A 277 -8.32 -1.10 -16.61
C ASN A 277 -8.17 -2.49 -15.97
N ALA A 278 -7.54 -2.59 -14.79
CA ALA A 278 -7.33 -3.87 -14.12
C ALA A 278 -8.65 -4.62 -13.86
N LEU A 279 -8.59 -5.96 -14.00
CA LEU A 279 -9.68 -6.85 -13.62
C LEU A 279 -9.49 -7.35 -12.19
N ILE A 280 -10.51 -7.18 -11.37
CA ILE A 280 -10.57 -7.66 -9.99
C ILE A 280 -11.60 -8.78 -9.92
N LEU A 281 -11.19 -9.96 -9.42
CA LEU A 281 -12.06 -11.10 -9.23
C LEU A 281 -12.13 -11.42 -7.74
N ASP A 282 -13.35 -11.45 -7.19
CA ASP A 282 -13.63 -11.79 -5.80
C ASP A 282 -14.49 -13.07 -5.76
N PHE A 283 -13.87 -14.18 -5.36
CA PHE A 283 -14.52 -15.48 -5.30
C PHE A 283 -15.41 -15.71 -4.08
N PHE A 284 -15.26 -14.86 -3.05
CA PHE A 284 -16.04 -14.95 -1.83
C PHE A 284 -16.60 -13.57 -1.49
N ALA A 285 -17.35 -13.01 -2.43
CA ALA A 285 -17.80 -11.62 -2.37
C ALA A 285 -18.62 -11.26 -1.14
N GLY A 286 -19.29 -12.25 -0.51
CA GLY A 286 -20.02 -12.06 0.72
C GLY A 286 -20.98 -10.88 0.64
N SER A 287 -20.69 -9.80 1.37
CA SER A 287 -21.49 -8.58 1.30
C SER A 287 -21.28 -7.70 0.06
N GLY A 288 -20.37 -8.06 -0.86
CA GLY A 288 -20.09 -7.29 -2.06
C GLY A 288 -19.23 -6.03 -1.85
N THR A 289 -18.44 -5.98 -0.79
CA THR A 289 -17.61 -4.80 -0.47
C THR A 289 -16.59 -4.46 -1.55
N THR A 290 -16.06 -5.47 -2.25
CA THR A 290 -15.04 -5.30 -3.29
C THR A 290 -15.53 -4.42 -4.45
N LEU A 291 -16.79 -4.54 -4.87
CA LEU A 291 -17.35 -3.66 -5.90
C LEU A 291 -17.32 -2.18 -5.47
N ASN A 292 -17.72 -1.90 -4.24
CA ASN A 292 -17.67 -0.53 -3.71
C ASN A 292 -16.22 0.00 -3.66
N ALA A 293 -15.25 -0.84 -3.29
CA ALA A 293 -13.84 -0.48 -3.25
C ALA A 293 -13.28 -0.18 -4.64
N VAL A 294 -13.64 -0.97 -5.65
CA VAL A 294 -13.26 -0.74 -7.06
C VAL A 294 -13.89 0.54 -7.59
N ASN A 295 -15.17 0.79 -7.31
CA ASN A 295 -15.83 2.04 -7.68
C ASN A 295 -15.15 3.26 -7.07
N LEU A 296 -14.73 3.18 -5.80
CA LEU A 296 -13.96 4.26 -5.15
C LEU A 296 -12.62 4.51 -5.84
N LEU A 297 -11.90 3.47 -6.26
CA LEU A 297 -10.66 3.62 -7.02
C LEU A 297 -10.91 4.32 -8.35
N ASN A 298 -11.88 3.85 -9.12
CA ASN A 298 -12.23 4.43 -10.41
C ASN A 298 -12.67 5.90 -10.27
N ALA A 299 -13.47 6.22 -9.25
CA ALA A 299 -13.87 7.60 -8.98
C ALA A 299 -12.71 8.51 -8.56
N THR A 300 -11.67 7.95 -7.93
CA THR A 300 -10.52 8.71 -7.44
C THR A 300 -9.58 9.12 -8.56
N ASP A 301 -9.32 8.22 -9.52
CA ASP A 301 -8.30 8.41 -10.56
C ASP A 301 -8.85 8.37 -12.00
N GLY A 302 -10.16 8.23 -12.18
CA GLY A 302 -10.81 8.13 -13.50
C GLY A 302 -10.59 6.77 -14.18
N GLY A 303 -10.16 5.75 -13.45
CA GLY A 303 -9.95 4.40 -13.95
C GLY A 303 -11.25 3.71 -14.39
N GLN A 304 -11.10 2.64 -15.15
CA GLN A 304 -12.18 1.79 -15.67
C GLN A 304 -11.97 0.32 -15.24
N ARG A 305 -11.48 0.13 -14.01
CA ARG A 305 -11.29 -1.20 -13.44
C ARG A 305 -12.61 -1.94 -13.36
N GLN A 306 -12.57 -3.21 -13.70
CA GLN A 306 -13.73 -4.09 -13.66
C GLN A 306 -13.69 -4.98 -12.44
N CYS A 307 -14.88 -5.37 -11.94
CA CYS A 307 -15.00 -6.26 -10.80
C CYS A 307 -15.96 -7.41 -11.12
N ILE A 308 -15.48 -8.65 -10.93
CA ILE A 308 -16.30 -9.86 -11.00
C ILE A 308 -16.49 -10.36 -9.57
N LEU A 309 -17.74 -10.45 -9.14
CA LEU A 309 -18.11 -10.99 -7.83
C LEU A 309 -18.68 -12.39 -7.99
N VAL A 310 -18.15 -13.35 -7.23
CA VAL A 310 -18.68 -14.70 -7.14
C VAL A 310 -18.98 -14.97 -5.68
N THR A 311 -20.18 -15.45 -5.38
CA THR A 311 -20.58 -15.85 -4.02
C THR A 311 -21.60 -16.96 -4.12
N ASN A 312 -21.61 -17.86 -3.14
CA ASN A 312 -22.70 -18.80 -2.98
C ASN A 312 -23.97 -18.09 -2.48
N ASN A 313 -25.08 -18.78 -2.47
CA ASN A 313 -26.35 -18.29 -1.95
C ASN A 313 -26.72 -19.04 -0.66
N GLU A 314 -25.75 -19.17 0.25
CA GLU A 314 -25.99 -19.86 1.52
C GLU A 314 -26.93 -19.06 2.43
N VAL A 315 -27.73 -19.79 3.19
CA VAL A 315 -28.60 -19.26 4.24
C VAL A 315 -27.92 -19.55 5.58
N SER A 316 -27.88 -18.56 6.47
CA SER A 316 -27.29 -18.77 7.81
C SER A 316 -28.01 -19.88 8.60
N GLU A 317 -27.31 -20.56 9.51
CA GLU A 317 -27.89 -21.64 10.33
C GLU A 317 -29.14 -21.19 11.12
N GLU A 318 -29.09 -19.93 11.64
CA GLU A 318 -30.23 -19.35 12.37
C GLU A 318 -31.47 -19.19 11.47
N GLU A 319 -31.26 -18.61 10.26
CA GLU A 319 -32.36 -18.44 9.29
C GLU A 319 -32.83 -19.78 8.72
N ALA A 320 -31.89 -20.70 8.42
CA ALA A 320 -32.18 -22.03 7.94
C ALA A 320 -33.13 -22.82 8.93
N SER A 321 -32.82 -22.73 10.22
CA SER A 321 -33.65 -23.34 11.26
C SER A 321 -35.08 -22.74 11.24
N GLY A 322 -35.22 -21.43 11.12
CA GLY A 322 -36.50 -20.75 11.04
C GLY A 322 -37.30 -21.07 9.77
N LEU A 323 -36.61 -21.23 8.63
CA LEU A 323 -37.23 -21.60 7.35
C LEU A 323 -37.68 -23.06 7.34
N THR A 324 -36.86 -23.97 7.89
CA THR A 324 -37.20 -25.39 8.04
C THR A 324 -38.44 -25.55 8.92
N ALA A 325 -38.56 -24.80 10.02
CA ALA A 325 -39.75 -24.80 10.86
C ALA A 325 -41.00 -24.33 10.12
N LYS A 326 -40.87 -23.55 9.05
CA LYS A 326 -41.97 -23.14 8.15
C LYS A 326 -42.22 -24.14 7.01
N GLY A 327 -41.50 -25.26 6.97
CA GLY A 327 -41.62 -26.28 5.93
C GLY A 327 -40.88 -25.99 4.63
N LEU A 328 -40.02 -24.96 4.63
CA LEU A 328 -39.18 -24.59 3.46
C LEU A 328 -37.92 -25.43 3.46
N GLN A 329 -37.39 -25.73 2.28
CA GLN A 329 -36.18 -26.53 2.08
C GLN A 329 -35.22 -25.84 1.10
N PRO A 330 -33.90 -26.11 1.21
CA PRO A 330 -32.89 -25.64 0.24
C PRO A 330 -33.29 -25.96 -1.19
N GLY A 331 -33.07 -25.01 -2.11
CA GLY A 331 -33.43 -25.13 -3.53
C GLY A 331 -34.86 -24.69 -3.86
N GLN A 332 -35.68 -24.36 -2.88
CA GLN A 332 -36.95 -23.66 -3.13
C GLN A 332 -36.73 -22.16 -3.27
N ASP A 333 -37.48 -21.53 -4.19
CA ASP A 333 -37.33 -20.10 -4.43
C ASP A 333 -37.51 -19.23 -3.18
N GLU A 334 -38.46 -19.59 -2.31
CA GLU A 334 -38.67 -18.88 -1.04
C GLU A 334 -37.51 -19.08 -0.05
N TRP A 335 -36.85 -20.24 -0.03
CA TRP A 335 -35.62 -20.48 0.72
C TRP A 335 -34.47 -19.62 0.17
N ASP A 336 -34.26 -19.67 -1.15
CA ASP A 336 -33.13 -19.05 -1.84
C ASP A 336 -33.17 -17.50 -1.76
N LYS A 337 -34.33 -16.89 -1.56
CA LYS A 337 -34.46 -15.44 -1.30
C LYS A 337 -33.72 -14.99 -0.04
N HIS A 338 -33.50 -15.87 0.92
CA HIS A 338 -32.81 -15.61 2.17
C HIS A 338 -31.30 -15.80 2.09
N GLY A 339 -30.80 -16.43 1.01
CA GLY A 339 -29.39 -16.65 0.81
C GLY A 339 -28.59 -15.35 0.59
N ILE A 340 -27.33 -15.37 1.01
CA ILE A 340 -26.43 -14.18 0.99
C ILE A 340 -26.39 -13.52 -0.38
N CYS A 341 -26.30 -14.28 -1.46
CA CYS A 341 -26.26 -13.72 -2.81
C CYS A 341 -27.51 -12.90 -3.12
N ARG A 342 -28.69 -13.48 -2.91
CA ARG A 342 -29.96 -12.83 -3.29
C ARG A 342 -30.41 -11.76 -2.31
N SER A 343 -30.10 -11.93 -1.02
CA SER A 343 -30.57 -11.00 0.03
C SER A 343 -29.61 -9.85 0.33
N VAL A 344 -28.31 -10.01 0.02
CA VAL A 344 -27.28 -9.03 0.39
C VAL A 344 -26.42 -8.62 -0.81
N THR A 345 -25.67 -9.54 -1.42
CA THR A 345 -24.66 -9.20 -2.43
C THR A 345 -25.25 -8.52 -3.64
N TRP A 346 -26.29 -9.12 -4.21
CA TRP A 346 -26.95 -8.60 -5.41
C TRP A 346 -27.67 -7.26 -5.16
N PRO A 347 -28.56 -7.11 -4.14
CA PRO A 347 -29.21 -5.84 -3.87
C PRO A 347 -28.22 -4.71 -3.58
N ARG A 348 -27.20 -4.96 -2.74
CA ARG A 348 -26.15 -3.98 -2.47
C ARG A 348 -25.44 -3.55 -3.73
N SER A 349 -25.01 -4.50 -4.56
CA SER A 349 -24.31 -4.21 -5.81
C SER A 349 -25.18 -3.39 -6.76
N LYS A 350 -26.43 -3.79 -6.94
CA LYS A 350 -27.42 -3.10 -7.75
C LYS A 350 -27.65 -1.66 -7.27
N PHE A 351 -27.84 -1.46 -5.98
CA PHE A 351 -28.06 -0.14 -5.41
C PHE A 351 -26.84 0.76 -5.51
N THR A 352 -25.65 0.20 -5.25
CA THR A 352 -24.38 0.91 -5.41
C THR A 352 -24.19 1.42 -6.83
N ILE A 353 -24.47 0.59 -7.85
CA ILE A 353 -24.34 0.96 -9.26
C ILE A 353 -25.38 2.03 -9.66
N ARG A 354 -26.62 1.91 -9.18
CA ARG A 354 -27.70 2.84 -9.52
C ARG A 354 -27.64 4.14 -8.73
N GLY A 355 -27.02 4.15 -7.55
CA GLY A 355 -27.06 5.25 -6.60
C GLY A 355 -28.41 5.38 -5.88
N GLU A 356 -29.33 4.43 -6.06
CA GLU A 356 -30.65 4.42 -5.46
C GLU A 356 -31.14 3.00 -5.17
N ARG A 357 -32.06 2.87 -4.22
CA ARG A 357 -32.76 1.61 -3.91
C ARG A 357 -33.95 1.38 -4.83
N ASP A 358 -34.54 0.21 -4.76
CA ASP A 358 -35.70 -0.16 -5.58
C ASP A 358 -36.96 0.69 -5.28
N ASP A 359 -37.04 1.28 -4.09
CA ASP A 359 -38.10 2.21 -3.69
C ASP A 359 -37.87 3.66 -4.14
N GLY A 360 -36.80 3.92 -4.91
CA GLY A 360 -36.41 5.25 -5.37
C GLY A 360 -35.64 6.09 -4.34
N THR A 361 -35.37 5.54 -3.15
CA THR A 361 -34.57 6.24 -2.14
C THR A 361 -33.14 6.34 -2.58
N GLN A 362 -32.63 7.58 -2.68
CA GLN A 362 -31.22 7.83 -3.03
C GLN A 362 -30.29 7.34 -1.93
N LEU A 363 -29.15 6.74 -2.30
CA LEU A 363 -28.16 6.33 -1.33
C LEU A 363 -27.51 7.56 -0.68
N PRO A 364 -27.35 7.57 0.66
CA PRO A 364 -26.60 8.62 1.32
C PRO A 364 -25.13 8.50 0.93
N GLY A 365 -24.48 9.60 0.64
CA GLY A 365 -23.11 9.58 0.13
C GLY A 365 -22.04 9.98 1.15
N GLU A 366 -22.24 9.90 2.47
CA GLU A 366 -21.22 10.18 3.51
C GLU A 366 -20.87 8.93 4.30
N TYR A 367 -19.73 8.35 3.95
CA TYR A 367 -19.26 7.10 4.55
C TYR A 367 -18.21 7.30 5.62
N ILE A 368 -17.67 8.51 5.75
CA ILE A 368 -16.63 8.83 6.73
C ILE A 368 -17.31 9.47 7.94
N THR A 369 -17.16 8.82 9.09
CA THR A 369 -17.73 9.29 10.36
C THR A 369 -17.08 10.60 10.84
N GLY A 370 -17.85 11.42 11.56
CA GLY A 370 -17.56 12.81 11.91
C GLY A 370 -16.19 13.10 12.56
N LYS A 371 -15.48 12.12 13.12
CA LYS A 371 -14.12 12.32 13.68
C LYS A 371 -13.05 12.59 12.61
N LEU A 372 -13.16 12.02 11.42
CA LEU A 372 -12.26 12.30 10.30
C LEU A 372 -12.64 13.60 9.58
N VAL A 373 -13.93 13.90 9.50
CA VAL A 373 -14.45 15.10 8.86
C VAL A 373 -14.15 16.37 9.67
N SER A 374 -13.99 16.27 11.01
CA SER A 374 -13.71 17.43 11.88
C SER A 374 -12.24 17.88 11.85
N ARG A 375 -11.28 17.00 11.51
CA ARG A 375 -9.86 17.34 11.46
C ARG A 375 -9.41 17.90 10.10
N GLU A 376 -9.95 17.39 9.03
CA GLU A 376 -9.72 17.93 7.68
C GLU A 376 -11.01 17.73 6.88
N LYS A 377 -11.53 18.76 6.23
CA LYS A 377 -12.52 18.63 5.16
C LYS A 377 -11.77 18.64 3.81
N PRO A 378 -11.05 17.58 3.42
CA PRO A 378 -10.39 17.57 2.14
C PRO A 378 -11.47 17.57 1.06
N ARG A 379 -11.26 18.35 0.02
CA ARG A 379 -12.08 18.29 -1.21
C ARG A 379 -12.20 16.86 -1.74
N THR A 380 -11.18 16.07 -1.52
CA THR A 380 -11.06 14.63 -1.88
C THR A 380 -12.14 13.76 -1.23
N ILE A 381 -12.53 14.00 0.03
CA ILE A 381 -13.59 13.22 0.70
C ILE A 381 -14.95 13.44 0.05
N ARG A 382 -15.23 14.66 -0.42
CA ARG A 382 -16.43 14.93 -1.20
C ARG A 382 -16.45 14.19 -2.53
N GLN A 383 -15.29 14.07 -3.17
CA GLN A 383 -15.17 13.30 -4.42
C GLN A 383 -15.36 11.80 -4.19
N LEU A 384 -14.81 11.24 -3.11
CA LEU A 384 -15.01 9.83 -2.75
C LEU A 384 -16.48 9.50 -2.47
N GLY A 385 -17.24 10.42 -1.89
CA GLY A 385 -18.67 10.26 -1.70
C GLY A 385 -19.49 10.14 -3.00
N PHE A 386 -18.93 10.57 -4.14
CA PHE A 386 -19.62 10.48 -5.43
C PHE A 386 -19.61 9.06 -6.03
N ALA A 387 -18.64 8.21 -5.69
CA ALA A 387 -18.60 6.85 -6.19
C ALA A 387 -19.76 5.97 -5.70
N GLU A 388 -20.45 6.38 -4.66
CA GLU A 388 -21.49 5.60 -4.01
C GLU A 388 -22.90 6.26 -4.09
N GLY A 389 -23.15 7.06 -5.11
CA GLY A 389 -24.52 7.46 -5.48
C GLY A 389 -25.11 8.68 -4.81
N ARG A 390 -24.28 9.61 -4.33
CA ARG A 390 -24.83 10.90 -3.87
C ARG A 390 -25.45 11.73 -4.96
N HIS A 391 -26.32 12.64 -4.54
CA HIS A 391 -26.83 13.77 -5.32
C HIS A 391 -25.70 14.45 -6.09
N LEU A 392 -25.35 13.87 -7.22
CA LEU A 392 -24.49 14.50 -8.19
C LEU A 392 -25.28 15.65 -8.82
N SER A 393 -24.66 16.81 -8.89
CA SER A 393 -25.22 17.89 -9.73
C SER A 393 -25.37 17.39 -11.18
N VAL A 394 -26.30 17.93 -11.89
CA VAL A 394 -26.53 17.56 -13.31
C VAL A 394 -25.25 17.53 -14.16
N PRO A 395 -24.29 18.49 -14.01
CA PRO A 395 -23.01 18.42 -14.71
C PRO A 395 -22.15 17.20 -14.30
N GLN A 396 -22.15 16.83 -13.02
CA GLN A 396 -21.36 15.68 -12.53
C GLN A 396 -21.94 14.35 -12.97
N ARG A 397 -23.27 14.21 -13.01
CA ARG A 397 -23.94 13.05 -13.61
C ARG A 397 -23.62 12.91 -15.09
N LYS A 398 -23.57 14.02 -15.83
CA LYS A 398 -23.15 14.01 -17.24
C LYS A 398 -21.69 13.60 -17.45
N GLN A 399 -20.79 14.00 -16.55
CA GLN A 399 -19.40 13.57 -16.59
C GLN A 399 -19.25 12.06 -16.33
N ILE A 400 -19.94 11.53 -15.32
CA ILE A 400 -19.95 10.10 -15.01
C ILE A 400 -20.63 9.30 -16.13
N ALA A 401 -21.75 9.78 -16.66
CA ALA A 401 -22.44 9.17 -17.79
C ALA A 401 -21.58 9.15 -19.06
N ALA A 402 -20.73 10.14 -19.27
CA ALA A 402 -19.79 10.17 -20.38
C ALA A 402 -18.62 9.18 -20.21
N LEU A 403 -18.24 8.88 -18.96
CA LEU A 403 -17.19 7.92 -18.62
C LEU A 403 -17.71 6.47 -18.59
N LEU A 404 -19.01 6.27 -18.36
CA LEU A 404 -19.65 4.96 -18.21
C LEU A 404 -20.97 4.93 -19.02
N PRO A 405 -20.91 5.03 -20.35
CA PRO A 405 -22.10 5.17 -21.20
C PRO A 405 -23.10 4.00 -21.06
N ASP A 406 -22.62 2.78 -20.77
CA ASP A 406 -23.47 1.59 -20.64
C ASP A 406 -24.20 1.52 -19.29
N LEU A 407 -23.61 2.05 -18.22
CA LEU A 407 -24.25 2.19 -16.91
C LEU A 407 -25.33 3.29 -16.90
N ALA A 408 -25.14 4.35 -17.68
CA ALA A 408 -26.08 5.45 -17.80
C ALA A 408 -27.37 5.07 -18.52
N GLN A 409 -27.37 3.96 -19.29
CA GLN A 409 -28.49 3.51 -20.10
C GLN A 409 -29.30 2.36 -19.51
N ASN A 410 -29.05 1.96 -18.24
CA ASN A 410 -29.71 0.82 -17.59
C ASN A 410 -29.61 -0.53 -18.36
N LYS A 411 -28.56 -0.73 -19.16
CA LYS A 411 -28.32 -1.94 -19.94
C LYS A 411 -27.24 -2.82 -19.29
N VAL A 412 -27.39 -3.12 -18.01
CA VAL A 412 -26.45 -4.01 -17.30
C VAL A 412 -26.60 -5.48 -17.72
N ASP A 413 -27.75 -5.84 -18.30
CA ASP A 413 -28.07 -7.24 -18.59
C ASP A 413 -27.49 -7.75 -19.92
N ASP A 414 -27.01 -6.88 -20.81
CA ASP A 414 -26.60 -7.25 -22.18
C ASP A 414 -25.15 -6.89 -22.57
N ALA A 415 -24.28 -6.54 -21.62
CA ALA A 415 -22.91 -6.15 -21.95
C ALA A 415 -22.01 -7.36 -22.27
N PRO A 416 -21.38 -7.43 -23.46
CA PRO A 416 -20.40 -8.47 -23.75
C PRO A 416 -19.12 -8.26 -22.95
N TRP A 417 -18.67 -9.30 -22.28
CA TRP A 417 -17.45 -9.32 -21.48
C TRP A 417 -16.25 -9.57 -22.39
N PHE A 418 -15.41 -8.58 -22.57
CA PHE A 418 -14.12 -8.73 -23.25
C PHE A 418 -12.99 -8.69 -22.23
N LEU A 419 -12.15 -9.72 -22.30
CA LEU A 419 -10.92 -9.85 -21.54
C LEU A 419 -9.77 -9.35 -22.42
N ASP A 420 -9.24 -8.17 -22.16
CA ASP A 420 -7.94 -7.75 -22.67
C ASP A 420 -6.87 -7.85 -21.56
N ASP A 421 -5.64 -8.14 -21.97
CA ASP A 421 -4.45 -8.62 -21.25
C ASP A 421 -3.98 -7.82 -20.00
N GLU A 422 -4.85 -7.44 -19.07
CA GLU A 422 -4.44 -6.67 -17.90
C GLU A 422 -4.60 -7.43 -16.58
N ILE A 423 -3.83 -7.02 -15.58
CA ILE A 423 -3.65 -7.69 -14.28
C ILE A 423 -4.97 -8.13 -13.65
N THR A 424 -5.01 -9.40 -13.29
CA THR A 424 -6.04 -9.95 -12.41
C THR A 424 -5.59 -9.81 -10.94
N VAL A 425 -6.36 -9.09 -10.14
CA VAL A 425 -6.27 -9.10 -8.68
C VAL A 425 -7.36 -10.03 -8.15
N SER A 426 -6.96 -11.16 -7.59
CA SER A 426 -7.90 -12.04 -6.91
C SER A 426 -7.92 -11.70 -5.42
N VAL A 427 -9.09 -11.36 -4.92
CA VAL A 427 -9.32 -11.06 -3.50
C VAL A 427 -10.23 -12.13 -2.95
N LEU A 428 -9.71 -12.93 -2.03
CA LEU A 428 -10.49 -13.92 -1.29
C LEU A 428 -10.83 -13.34 0.08
N TRP A 429 -12.10 -13.06 0.29
CA TRP A 429 -12.60 -12.56 1.56
C TRP A 429 -13.29 -13.68 2.31
N ASP A 430 -12.86 -13.91 3.54
CA ASP A 430 -13.49 -14.81 4.51
C ASP A 430 -13.49 -16.31 4.15
N VAL A 431 -12.36 -16.96 4.39
CA VAL A 431 -12.19 -18.43 4.23
C VAL A 431 -12.85 -19.21 5.38
N GLN A 432 -13.38 -18.56 6.41
CA GLN A 432 -13.93 -19.24 7.58
C GLN A 432 -15.09 -20.19 7.26
N HIS A 433 -15.85 -19.91 6.22
CA HIS A 433 -16.96 -20.76 5.79
C HIS A 433 -16.56 -21.82 4.75
N ALA A 434 -15.36 -21.72 4.15
CA ALA A 434 -14.85 -22.72 3.21
C ALA A 434 -14.32 -24.01 3.90
N ALA A 435 -14.07 -23.96 5.20
CA ALA A 435 -13.58 -25.11 5.98
C ALA A 435 -14.70 -26.08 6.44
N ALA A 436 -15.94 -25.79 6.09
CA ALA A 436 -17.09 -26.64 6.37
C ALA A 436 -17.46 -27.59 5.21
N TRP A 437 -16.56 -27.73 4.21
CA TRP A 437 -16.69 -28.68 3.10
C TRP A 437 -15.64 -29.77 3.19
#